data_488f57d3662428098c4739b63cae5def
#
_entry.id   488f57d3662428098c4739b63cae5def
#
_cell.length_a   1.000
_cell.length_b   1.000
_cell.length_c   1.000
_cell.angle_alpha   90.00
_cell.angle_beta   90.00
_cell.angle_gamma   90.00
#
_symmetry.space_group_name_H-M   'P 1'
#
loop_
_entity.id
_entity.type
_entity.pdbx_description
1 polymer ?
#
loop_
_entity_poly.entity_id
_entity_poly.type
_entity_poly.pdbx_seq_one_letter_code
_entity_poly.pdbx_strand_id
1 'polypeptide(L)'
;MLTRREFIGRTSSCAAHIGLMAAASPVLIRRGWLAQERFPVAASAPWGRLVRVAEGIWALMSDPLQDRTTLCNGGIIAGRSGVAVIESFATVRGAEWMMEQALNLTGRFPTHVILSHYHADHTGGLAGSAAGGGPAVLATEQTRDLIRERIDGIPAAILDDAVVLVGRRPTELDLGDRSVILVPRRGHTDSDLSIEVPDASVMFCGDLVWNAMFPNYVDATPSRLSREVRVMRLLGATTYVPGHGPLADGAAIDGYITLLDSVETAARAALERGMSADEAGAEYSLPPGFEDWTLFSPNYFSRAIGAWMSEL
;
A
#
# COMPACT_ATOMS: atom_id res chain seq x y z
N MET A 1 -7.23 -9.58 24.29
CA MET A 1 -8.46 -8.80 24.06
C MET A 1 -8.11 -7.34 24.22
N LEU A 2 -8.20 -6.56 23.14
CA LEU A 2 -7.97 -5.12 23.19
C LEU A 2 -9.07 -4.44 24.01
N THR A 3 -8.73 -3.45 24.82
CA THR A 3 -9.71 -2.67 25.55
C THR A 3 -10.48 -1.76 24.58
N ARG A 4 -11.72 -1.37 24.96
CA ARG A 4 -12.56 -0.45 24.15
C ARG A 4 -11.87 0.88 23.83
N ARG A 5 -10.91 1.31 24.66
CA ARG A 5 -10.13 2.53 24.51
C ARG A 5 -9.00 2.36 23.48
N GLU A 6 -8.36 1.19 23.43
CA GLU A 6 -7.37 0.81 22.43
C GLU A 6 -8.01 0.58 21.07
N PHE A 7 -9.23 0.03 21.04
CA PHE A 7 -10.06 -0.12 19.85
C PHE A 7 -10.42 1.24 19.23
N ILE A 8 -10.96 2.18 20.03
CA ILE A 8 -11.29 3.54 19.56
C ILE A 8 -10.04 4.29 19.10
N GLY A 9 -8.88 4.10 19.74
CA GLY A 9 -7.62 4.69 19.33
C GLY A 9 -7.14 4.21 17.96
N ARG A 10 -7.35 2.94 17.61
CA ARG A 10 -6.90 2.34 16.34
C ARG A 10 -7.82 2.63 15.16
N THR A 11 -9.14 2.59 15.36
CA THR A 11 -10.11 3.00 14.33
C THR A 11 -10.03 4.50 14.03
N SER A 12 -9.77 5.32 15.04
CA SER A 12 -9.49 6.75 14.87
C SER A 12 -8.18 7.01 14.11
N SER A 13 -7.19 6.11 14.17
CA SER A 13 -5.93 6.22 13.43
C SER A 13 -6.10 6.04 11.92
N CYS A 14 -6.92 5.10 11.47
CA CYS A 14 -7.22 4.93 10.03
C CYS A 14 -8.04 6.12 9.50
N ALA A 15 -9.05 6.59 10.25
CA ALA A 15 -9.81 7.78 9.88
C ALA A 15 -8.97 9.06 9.92
N ALA A 16 -8.02 9.16 10.87
CA ALA A 16 -7.06 10.26 10.95
C ALA A 16 -6.04 10.22 9.82
N HIS A 17 -5.64 9.03 9.33
CA HIS A 17 -4.79 8.86 8.16
C HIS A 17 -5.48 9.44 6.91
N ILE A 18 -6.72 9.08 6.66
CA ILE A 18 -7.53 9.63 5.57
C ILE A 18 -7.68 11.16 5.70
N GLY A 19 -7.87 11.68 6.92
CA GLY A 19 -7.97 13.11 7.17
C GLY A 19 -6.65 13.88 7.04
N LEU A 20 -5.52 13.27 7.37
CA LEU A 20 -4.19 13.89 7.34
C LEU A 20 -3.57 13.92 5.93
N MET A 21 -3.89 12.94 5.07
CA MET A 21 -3.55 12.99 3.65
C MET A 21 -4.05 14.28 2.98
N ALA A 22 -5.09 14.90 3.59
CA ALA A 22 -5.70 16.15 3.14
C ALA A 22 -4.91 17.43 3.44
N ALA A 23 -3.92 17.40 4.32
CA ALA A 23 -3.27 18.60 4.88
C ALA A 23 -1.82 18.83 4.42
N ALA A 24 -1.25 17.95 3.57
CA ALA A 24 0.14 18.06 3.13
C ALA A 24 0.37 19.21 2.12
N SER A 25 1.55 19.83 2.18
CA SER A 25 1.89 21.03 1.40
C SER A 25 2.22 20.75 -0.05
N PRO A 26 1.76 21.56 -1.03
CA PRO A 26 1.86 21.26 -2.48
C PRO A 26 3.27 21.23 -3.08
N VAL A 27 4.26 21.80 -2.42
CA VAL A 27 5.58 22.07 -3.03
C VAL A 27 6.48 20.83 -3.11
N LEU A 28 6.35 19.89 -2.18
CA LEU A 28 7.27 18.79 -1.99
C LEU A 28 6.99 17.56 -2.89
N ILE A 29 5.74 17.37 -3.31
CA ILE A 29 5.33 16.21 -4.11
C ILE A 29 5.68 16.37 -5.59
N ARG A 30 5.93 17.58 -6.07
CA ARG A 30 6.12 17.89 -7.49
C ARG A 30 7.31 17.16 -8.15
N ARG A 31 8.40 16.90 -7.42
CA ARG A 31 9.60 16.25 -7.98
C ARG A 31 9.43 14.74 -8.19
N GLY A 32 8.80 14.04 -7.26
CA GLY A 32 8.51 12.61 -7.41
C GLY A 32 7.54 12.31 -8.55
N TRP A 33 6.58 13.20 -8.80
CA TRP A 33 5.63 13.10 -9.90
C TRP A 33 6.27 13.33 -11.26
N LEU A 34 7.30 14.17 -11.39
CA LEU A 34 8.04 14.40 -12.63
C LEU A 34 8.81 13.16 -13.08
N ALA A 35 9.29 12.32 -12.16
CA ALA A 35 9.96 11.06 -12.50
C ALA A 35 9.06 10.04 -13.19
N GLN A 36 7.74 10.21 -13.13
CA GLN A 36 6.74 9.34 -13.77
C GLN A 36 6.44 9.70 -15.23
N GLU A 37 6.94 10.83 -15.73
CA GLU A 37 6.75 11.24 -17.14
C GLU A 37 7.28 10.21 -18.15
N ARG A 38 8.14 9.31 -17.70
CA ARG A 38 8.66 8.19 -18.53
C ARG A 38 7.61 7.13 -18.88
N PHE A 39 6.49 7.06 -18.14
CA PHE A 39 5.45 6.07 -18.36
C PHE A 39 4.23 6.71 -19.06
N PRO A 40 3.75 6.11 -20.17
CA PRO A 40 2.56 6.63 -20.86
C PRO A 40 1.33 6.64 -19.96
N VAL A 41 0.65 7.79 -19.90
CA VAL A 41 -0.63 7.92 -19.20
C VAL A 41 -1.73 7.25 -20.02
N ALA A 42 -2.40 6.27 -19.45
CA ALA A 42 -3.50 5.53 -20.07
C ALA A 42 -4.88 6.14 -19.71
N ALA A 43 -5.03 6.63 -18.48
CA ALA A 43 -6.22 7.32 -18.01
C ALA A 43 -5.86 8.31 -16.90
N SER A 44 -6.71 9.32 -16.70
CA SER A 44 -6.53 10.32 -15.64
C SER A 44 -7.86 10.63 -14.97
N ALA A 45 -7.79 10.91 -13.67
CA ALA A 45 -8.86 11.44 -12.87
C ALA A 45 -8.32 12.61 -12.02
N PRO A 46 -9.17 13.43 -11.41
CA PRO A 46 -8.71 14.51 -10.53
C PRO A 46 -7.86 14.03 -9.35
N TRP A 47 -7.99 12.77 -8.97
CA TRP A 47 -7.31 12.13 -7.82
C TRP A 47 -6.08 11.31 -8.19
N GLY A 48 -5.82 11.06 -9.48
CA GLY A 48 -4.67 10.23 -9.84
C GLY A 48 -4.53 9.99 -11.34
N ARG A 49 -3.45 9.32 -11.71
CA ARG A 49 -3.13 8.93 -13.09
C ARG A 49 -2.86 7.43 -13.16
N LEU A 50 -3.48 6.76 -14.13
CA LEU A 50 -3.19 5.38 -14.47
C LEU A 50 -2.12 5.37 -15.57
N VAL A 51 -0.94 4.87 -15.28
CA VAL A 51 0.20 4.83 -16.19
C VAL A 51 0.52 3.40 -16.62
N ARG A 52 0.92 3.21 -17.87
CA ARG A 52 1.33 1.89 -18.37
C ARG A 52 2.78 1.62 -17.97
N VAL A 53 3.01 0.67 -17.07
CA VAL A 53 4.34 0.30 -16.57
C VAL A 53 4.99 -0.84 -17.35
N ALA A 54 4.19 -1.70 -17.96
CA ALA A 54 4.61 -2.74 -18.88
C ALA A 54 3.46 -3.11 -19.83
N GLU A 55 3.69 -4.01 -20.78
CA GLU A 55 2.62 -4.54 -21.62
C GLU A 55 1.56 -5.25 -20.75
N GLY A 56 0.29 -4.83 -20.89
CA GLY A 56 -0.82 -5.37 -20.12
C GLY A 56 -0.75 -5.06 -18.61
N ILE A 57 0.09 -4.12 -18.17
CA ILE A 57 0.19 -3.74 -16.76
C ILE A 57 0.15 -2.22 -16.61
N TRP A 58 -0.76 -1.76 -15.76
CA TRP A 58 -0.93 -0.35 -15.43
C TRP A 58 -0.89 -0.17 -13.92
N ALA A 59 -0.25 0.92 -13.48
CA ALA A 59 -0.23 1.35 -12.10
C ALA A 59 -1.06 2.63 -11.93
N LEU A 60 -1.98 2.65 -10.98
CA LEU A 60 -2.61 3.86 -10.51
C LEU A 60 -1.66 4.57 -9.55
N MET A 61 -1.38 5.83 -9.85
CA MET A 61 -0.63 6.72 -9.00
C MET A 61 -1.60 7.73 -8.40
N SER A 62 -1.99 7.52 -7.17
CA SER A 62 -2.81 8.42 -6.37
C SER A 62 -2.07 9.72 -6.09
N ASP A 63 -2.75 10.85 -6.24
CA ASP A 63 -2.21 12.15 -5.80
C ASP A 63 -2.56 12.36 -4.32
N PRO A 64 -1.63 12.15 -3.39
CA PRO A 64 -1.94 12.17 -1.97
C PRO A 64 -2.41 13.52 -1.44
N LEU A 65 -2.23 14.61 -2.21
CA LEU A 65 -2.71 15.95 -1.82
C LEU A 65 -4.14 16.21 -2.25
N GLN A 66 -4.53 15.72 -3.42
CA GLN A 66 -5.82 16.01 -4.04
C GLN A 66 -6.79 14.84 -3.92
N ASP A 67 -6.27 13.63 -3.75
CA ASP A 67 -7.07 12.42 -3.71
C ASP A 67 -7.91 12.32 -2.43
N ARG A 68 -9.19 12.06 -2.61
CA ARG A 68 -10.16 11.70 -1.55
C ARG A 68 -10.99 10.51 -1.99
N THR A 69 -10.50 9.79 -2.99
CA THR A 69 -11.27 8.77 -3.72
C THR A 69 -10.57 7.43 -3.68
N THR A 70 -9.32 7.38 -4.10
CA THR A 70 -8.52 6.15 -4.06
C THR A 70 -7.59 6.10 -2.85
N LEU A 71 -6.93 7.17 -2.52
CA LEU A 71 -6.00 7.40 -1.39
C LEU A 71 -4.74 6.53 -1.40
N CYS A 72 -4.70 5.43 -2.13
CA CYS A 72 -3.55 4.58 -2.30
C CYS A 72 -3.25 4.34 -3.78
N ASN A 73 -2.07 3.86 -4.08
CA ASN A 73 -1.75 3.31 -5.38
C ASN A 73 -2.35 1.90 -5.53
N GLY A 74 -2.47 1.46 -6.76
CA GLY A 74 -2.94 0.12 -7.11
C GLY A 74 -2.66 -0.15 -8.56
N GLY A 75 -3.43 -1.01 -9.23
CA GLY A 75 -3.19 -1.25 -10.64
C GLY A 75 -4.10 -2.25 -11.33
N ILE A 76 -3.76 -2.53 -12.59
CA ILE A 76 -4.43 -3.50 -13.44
C ILE A 76 -3.38 -4.40 -14.04
N ILE A 77 -3.59 -5.71 -13.99
CA ILE A 77 -2.77 -6.73 -14.64
C ILE A 77 -3.68 -7.53 -15.58
N ALA A 78 -3.37 -7.51 -16.87
CA ALA A 78 -4.12 -8.25 -17.88
C ALA A 78 -3.29 -9.39 -18.45
N GLY A 79 -3.89 -10.56 -18.51
CA GLY A 79 -3.44 -11.70 -19.29
C GLY A 79 -4.52 -12.11 -20.30
N ARG A 80 -4.30 -13.15 -21.07
CA ARG A 80 -5.20 -13.58 -22.16
C ARG A 80 -6.56 -14.06 -21.65
N SER A 81 -6.64 -14.70 -20.49
CA SER A 81 -7.88 -15.29 -19.95
C SER A 81 -8.42 -14.56 -18.72
N GLY A 82 -7.66 -13.66 -18.12
CA GLY A 82 -8.07 -12.96 -16.90
C GLY A 82 -7.54 -11.52 -16.82
N VAL A 83 -8.21 -10.73 -16.00
CA VAL A 83 -7.78 -9.38 -15.61
C VAL A 83 -7.87 -9.27 -14.09
N ALA A 84 -6.80 -8.84 -13.46
CA ALA A 84 -6.76 -8.56 -12.03
C ALA A 84 -6.67 -7.04 -11.78
N VAL A 85 -7.46 -6.53 -10.85
CA VAL A 85 -7.34 -5.19 -10.27
C VAL A 85 -6.65 -5.33 -8.92
N ILE A 86 -5.65 -4.50 -8.68
CA ILE A 86 -4.93 -4.44 -7.42
C ILE A 86 -5.53 -3.32 -6.59
N GLU A 87 -5.96 -3.63 -5.37
CA GLU A 87 -6.67 -2.84 -4.38
C GLU A 87 -8.15 -2.57 -4.71
N SER A 88 -8.89 -2.24 -3.67
CA SER A 88 -10.27 -1.74 -3.73
C SER A 88 -10.39 -0.29 -3.29
N PHE A 89 -9.27 0.35 -2.95
CA PHE A 89 -9.19 1.77 -2.63
C PHE A 89 -10.03 2.21 -1.43
N ALA A 90 -10.02 3.52 -1.14
CA ALA A 90 -10.73 4.08 0.01
C ALA A 90 -12.25 4.14 -0.17
N THR A 91 -12.74 4.26 -1.41
CA THR A 91 -14.17 4.49 -1.68
C THR A 91 -14.72 3.59 -2.78
N VAL A 92 -16.02 3.32 -2.72
CA VAL A 92 -16.76 2.63 -3.78
C VAL A 92 -16.54 3.29 -5.14
N ARG A 93 -16.53 4.62 -5.21
CA ARG A 93 -16.29 5.36 -6.45
C ARG A 93 -14.89 5.11 -7.03
N GLY A 94 -13.87 5.03 -6.17
CA GLY A 94 -12.49 4.72 -6.58
C GLY A 94 -12.39 3.31 -7.15
N ALA A 95 -13.01 2.36 -6.49
CA ALA A 95 -13.08 0.97 -6.93
C ALA A 95 -13.83 0.84 -8.28
N GLU A 96 -15.02 1.41 -8.40
CA GLU A 96 -15.82 1.41 -9.63
C GLU A 96 -15.05 2.03 -10.79
N TRP A 97 -14.36 3.15 -10.56
CA TRP A 97 -13.54 3.79 -11.60
C TRP A 97 -12.42 2.85 -12.09
N MET A 98 -11.73 2.15 -11.20
CA MET A 98 -10.69 1.20 -11.60
C MET A 98 -11.26 0.00 -12.35
N MET A 99 -12.43 -0.51 -11.96
CA MET A 99 -13.13 -1.58 -12.69
C MET A 99 -13.50 -1.13 -14.12
N GLU A 100 -13.97 0.11 -14.27
CA GLU A 100 -14.27 0.74 -15.56
C GLU A 100 -13.00 0.89 -16.41
N GLN A 101 -11.88 1.38 -15.82
CA GLN A 101 -10.63 1.49 -16.56
C GLN A 101 -10.10 0.12 -17.00
N ALA A 102 -10.22 -0.91 -16.16
CA ALA A 102 -9.84 -2.27 -16.54
C ALA A 102 -10.64 -2.75 -17.76
N LEU A 103 -11.95 -2.52 -17.79
CA LEU A 103 -12.78 -2.82 -18.95
C LEU A 103 -12.36 -2.02 -20.19
N ASN A 104 -12.16 -0.71 -20.05
CA ASN A 104 -11.81 0.19 -21.16
C ASN A 104 -10.45 -0.18 -21.79
N LEU A 105 -9.47 -0.54 -20.99
CA LEU A 105 -8.11 -0.84 -21.43
C LEU A 105 -7.93 -2.26 -21.98
N THR A 106 -8.73 -3.21 -21.49
CA THR A 106 -8.56 -4.63 -21.81
C THR A 106 -9.70 -5.22 -22.66
N GLY A 107 -10.83 -4.51 -22.77
CA GLY A 107 -12.07 -5.00 -23.37
C GLY A 107 -12.78 -6.08 -22.54
N ARG A 108 -12.36 -6.30 -21.29
CA ARG A 108 -12.89 -7.37 -20.43
C ARG A 108 -13.11 -6.87 -19.00
N PHE A 109 -14.17 -7.34 -18.37
CA PHE A 109 -14.37 -7.14 -16.95
C PHE A 109 -13.28 -7.87 -16.14
N PRO A 110 -12.84 -7.28 -15.02
CA PRO A 110 -11.93 -7.95 -14.10
C PRO A 110 -12.49 -9.29 -13.61
N THR A 111 -11.63 -10.30 -13.60
CA THR A 111 -11.91 -11.63 -13.05
C THR A 111 -11.51 -11.72 -11.57
N HIS A 112 -10.56 -10.88 -11.17
CA HIS A 112 -10.01 -10.88 -9.82
C HIS A 112 -9.79 -9.46 -9.31
N VAL A 113 -9.94 -9.29 -7.99
CA VAL A 113 -9.43 -8.17 -7.21
C VAL A 113 -8.45 -8.72 -6.20
N ILE A 114 -7.29 -8.09 -6.02
CA ILE A 114 -6.26 -8.56 -5.09
C ILE A 114 -6.03 -7.46 -4.05
N LEU A 115 -6.22 -7.79 -2.78
CA LEU A 115 -6.01 -6.87 -1.67
C LEU A 115 -4.62 -7.10 -1.06
N SER A 116 -3.80 -6.04 -0.96
CA SER A 116 -2.48 -6.15 -0.36
C SER A 116 -2.53 -6.30 1.15
N HIS A 117 -3.42 -5.60 1.84
CA HIS A 117 -3.64 -5.67 3.28
C HIS A 117 -5.00 -5.08 3.66
N TYR A 118 -5.29 -4.96 4.96
CA TYR A 118 -6.65 -4.66 5.43
C TYR A 118 -6.99 -3.18 5.60
N HIS A 119 -6.03 -2.23 5.50
CA HIS A 119 -6.30 -0.81 5.77
C HIS A 119 -7.39 -0.22 4.87
N ALA A 120 -8.13 0.74 5.42
CA ALA A 120 -9.34 1.26 4.80
C ALA A 120 -9.12 1.95 3.45
N ASP A 121 -7.96 2.55 3.22
CA ASP A 121 -7.59 3.17 1.96
C ASP A 121 -7.28 2.16 0.84
N HIS A 122 -7.07 0.88 1.20
CA HIS A 122 -6.90 -0.24 0.27
C HIS A 122 -8.17 -1.09 0.11
N THR A 123 -9.10 -1.05 1.06
CA THR A 123 -10.23 -1.99 1.15
C THR A 123 -11.60 -1.35 1.27
N GLY A 124 -11.69 -0.08 1.63
CA GLY A 124 -12.94 0.62 1.92
C GLY A 124 -13.93 0.67 0.76
N GLY A 125 -13.42 0.63 -0.49
CA GLY A 125 -14.23 0.57 -1.69
C GLY A 125 -14.67 -0.83 -2.14
N LEU A 126 -14.44 -1.88 -1.35
CA LEU A 126 -14.65 -3.28 -1.74
C LEU A 126 -16.07 -3.57 -2.26
N ALA A 127 -17.07 -2.89 -1.75
CA ALA A 127 -18.43 -3.01 -2.26
C ALA A 127 -18.58 -2.57 -3.74
N GLY A 128 -17.75 -1.65 -4.21
CA GLY A 128 -17.71 -1.23 -5.63
C GLY A 128 -16.96 -2.22 -6.52
N SER A 129 -16.00 -2.95 -5.97
CA SER A 129 -15.22 -3.94 -6.72
C SER A 129 -15.93 -5.29 -6.86
N ALA A 130 -16.65 -5.73 -5.82
CA ALA A 130 -17.15 -7.10 -5.69
C ALA A 130 -18.68 -7.24 -5.72
N ALA A 131 -19.41 -6.16 -6.03
CA ALA A 131 -20.88 -6.18 -6.04
C ALA A 131 -21.47 -7.05 -7.16
N GLY A 132 -22.58 -7.71 -6.88
CA GLY A 132 -23.44 -8.29 -7.91
C GLY A 132 -22.89 -9.51 -8.66
N GLY A 133 -22.10 -10.38 -8.03
CA GLY A 133 -21.48 -11.51 -8.71
C GLY A 133 -20.23 -11.12 -9.51
N GLY A 134 -19.55 -10.11 -9.04
CA GLY A 134 -18.29 -9.56 -9.57
C GLY A 134 -17.10 -10.53 -9.48
N PRO A 135 -15.86 -9.99 -9.60
CA PRO A 135 -14.64 -10.76 -9.56
C PRO A 135 -14.42 -11.48 -8.23
N ALA A 136 -13.67 -12.55 -8.23
CA ALA A 136 -13.16 -13.15 -7.01
C ALA A 136 -12.19 -12.18 -6.31
N VAL A 137 -12.33 -12.01 -5.01
CA VAL A 137 -11.43 -11.17 -4.19
C VAL A 137 -10.37 -12.05 -3.58
N LEU A 138 -9.12 -11.86 -3.94
CA LEU A 138 -7.97 -12.59 -3.39
C LEU A 138 -7.41 -11.81 -2.20
N ALA A 139 -7.40 -12.42 -1.04
CA ALA A 139 -6.88 -11.83 0.19
C ALA A 139 -6.32 -12.91 1.11
N THR A 140 -5.45 -12.57 2.04
CA THR A 140 -5.08 -13.48 3.12
C THR A 140 -6.27 -13.65 4.09
N GLU A 141 -6.31 -14.77 4.80
CA GLU A 141 -7.30 -14.98 5.87
C GLU A 141 -7.25 -13.86 6.90
N GLN A 142 -6.05 -13.44 7.25
CA GLN A 142 -5.82 -12.35 8.19
C GLN A 142 -6.39 -11.01 7.66
N THR A 143 -6.22 -10.71 6.36
CA THR A 143 -6.80 -9.52 5.74
C THR A 143 -8.32 -9.53 5.84
N ARG A 144 -8.97 -10.64 5.44
CA ARG A 144 -10.43 -10.79 5.52
C ARG A 144 -10.94 -10.56 6.96
N ASP A 145 -10.29 -11.19 7.94
CA ASP A 145 -10.75 -11.15 9.32
C ASP A 145 -10.55 -9.75 9.94
N LEU A 146 -9.44 -9.07 9.61
CA LEU A 146 -9.19 -7.70 10.04
C LEU A 146 -10.12 -6.69 9.35
N ILE A 147 -10.48 -6.88 8.09
CA ILE A 147 -11.52 -6.08 7.42
C ILE A 147 -12.83 -6.22 8.20
N ARG A 148 -13.26 -7.45 8.49
CA ARG A 148 -14.50 -7.71 9.24
C ARG A 148 -14.50 -7.06 10.63
N GLU A 149 -13.34 -7.06 11.30
CA GLU A 149 -13.19 -6.52 12.65
C GLU A 149 -13.10 -4.99 12.68
N ARG A 150 -12.49 -4.36 11.65
CA ARG A 150 -11.99 -2.98 11.76
C ARG A 150 -12.49 -2.02 10.70
N ILE A 151 -13.09 -2.50 9.62
CA ILE A 151 -13.52 -1.66 8.50
C ILE A 151 -15.05 -1.66 8.42
N ASP A 152 -15.63 -0.50 8.65
CA ASP A 152 -17.08 -0.33 8.57
C ASP A 152 -17.58 -0.24 7.13
N GLY A 153 -18.83 -0.62 6.91
CA GLY A 153 -19.55 -0.41 5.64
C GLY A 153 -19.30 -1.46 4.57
N ILE A 154 -18.46 -2.48 4.82
CA ILE A 154 -18.28 -3.60 3.90
C ILE A 154 -19.33 -4.67 4.21
N PRO A 155 -20.19 -5.05 3.23
CA PRO A 155 -21.17 -6.10 3.42
C PRO A 155 -20.53 -7.45 3.78
N ALA A 156 -21.00 -8.10 4.83
CA ALA A 156 -20.48 -9.40 5.28
C ALA A 156 -20.51 -10.46 4.16
N ALA A 157 -21.56 -10.44 3.32
CA ALA A 157 -21.69 -11.35 2.19
C ALA A 157 -20.49 -11.28 1.20
N ILE A 158 -19.88 -10.09 1.00
CA ILE A 158 -18.69 -9.96 0.16
C ILE A 158 -17.52 -10.71 0.80
N LEU A 159 -17.34 -10.59 2.12
CA LEU A 159 -16.25 -11.25 2.85
C LEU A 159 -16.44 -12.77 2.94
N ASP A 160 -17.69 -13.23 2.93
CA ASP A 160 -18.02 -14.64 3.04
C ASP A 160 -18.06 -15.36 1.67
N ASP A 161 -18.57 -14.70 0.64
CA ASP A 161 -18.88 -15.31 -0.64
C ASP A 161 -17.86 -15.00 -1.75
N ALA A 162 -17.33 -13.76 -1.79
CA ALA A 162 -16.43 -13.32 -2.85
C ALA A 162 -14.94 -13.50 -2.52
N VAL A 163 -14.56 -13.59 -1.23
CA VAL A 163 -13.16 -13.68 -0.84
C VAL A 163 -12.63 -15.10 -0.97
N VAL A 164 -11.67 -15.27 -1.88
CA VAL A 164 -10.87 -16.48 -2.04
C VAL A 164 -9.57 -16.30 -1.25
N LEU A 165 -9.32 -17.21 -0.30
CA LEU A 165 -8.19 -17.07 0.61
C LEU A 165 -6.87 -17.45 -0.05
N VAL A 166 -5.93 -16.52 -0.04
CA VAL A 166 -4.51 -16.77 -0.32
C VAL A 166 -3.88 -17.44 0.91
N GLY A 167 -3.28 -18.59 0.71
CA GLY A 167 -2.63 -19.35 1.79
C GLY A 167 -1.39 -18.68 2.35
N ARG A 168 -0.72 -19.36 3.28
CA ARG A 168 0.52 -18.86 3.93
C ARG A 168 1.78 -18.99 3.06
N ARG A 169 1.67 -19.60 1.89
CA ARG A 169 2.76 -19.78 0.92
C ARG A 169 2.47 -18.97 -0.34
N PRO A 170 3.49 -18.61 -1.11
CA PRO A 170 3.28 -17.99 -2.41
C PRO A 170 2.28 -18.80 -3.22
N THR A 171 1.32 -18.10 -3.81
CA THR A 171 0.25 -18.69 -4.64
C THR A 171 0.33 -18.08 -6.02
N GLU A 172 0.26 -18.91 -7.04
CA GLU A 172 0.22 -18.48 -8.43
C GLU A 172 -1.22 -18.25 -8.87
N LEU A 173 -1.46 -17.08 -9.48
CA LEU A 173 -2.67 -16.76 -10.22
C LEU A 173 -2.35 -16.77 -11.71
N ASP A 174 -2.91 -17.71 -12.45
CA ASP A 174 -2.78 -17.81 -13.91
C ASP A 174 -3.83 -16.94 -14.62
N LEU A 175 -3.38 -15.93 -15.37
CA LEU A 175 -4.22 -15.09 -16.21
C LEU A 175 -4.19 -15.52 -17.69
N GLY A 176 -3.67 -16.71 -17.99
CA GLY A 176 -3.68 -17.39 -19.28
C GLY A 176 -2.35 -17.35 -20.04
N ASP A 177 -1.71 -16.23 -20.16
CA ASP A 177 -0.37 -16.04 -20.73
C ASP A 177 0.53 -15.23 -19.77
N ARG A 178 0.03 -14.98 -18.57
CA ARG A 178 0.73 -14.27 -17.51
C ARG A 178 0.48 -14.92 -16.17
N SER A 179 1.56 -15.21 -15.48
CA SER A 179 1.55 -15.68 -14.11
C SER A 179 1.75 -14.51 -13.16
N VAL A 180 0.91 -14.42 -12.13
CA VAL A 180 1.00 -13.44 -11.05
C VAL A 180 1.24 -14.19 -9.75
N ILE A 181 2.32 -13.88 -9.04
CA ILE A 181 2.68 -14.55 -7.80
C ILE A 181 2.24 -13.69 -6.62
N LEU A 182 1.34 -14.23 -5.82
CA LEU A 182 0.84 -13.63 -4.59
C LEU A 182 1.69 -14.12 -3.43
N VAL A 183 2.44 -13.22 -2.78
CA VAL A 183 3.38 -13.60 -1.72
C VAL A 183 2.93 -13.02 -0.38
N PRO A 184 2.42 -13.86 0.55
CA PRO A 184 2.10 -13.42 1.90
C PRO A 184 3.33 -12.90 2.62
N ARG A 185 3.21 -11.71 3.17
CA ARG A 185 4.26 -11.00 3.90
C ARG A 185 3.72 -10.46 5.22
N ARG A 186 4.59 -9.90 6.04
CA ARG A 186 4.23 -9.25 7.29
C ARG A 186 5.26 -8.19 7.60
N GLY A 187 4.81 -6.99 7.90
CA GLY A 187 5.74 -5.90 8.22
C GLY A 187 5.03 -4.59 8.44
N HIS A 188 4.27 -4.10 7.45
CA HIS A 188 3.40 -2.95 7.61
C HIS A 188 2.17 -3.31 8.43
N THR A 189 1.64 -4.51 8.18
CA THR A 189 0.63 -5.18 9.02
C THR A 189 1.00 -6.66 9.20
N ASP A 190 0.19 -7.40 9.96
CA ASP A 190 0.28 -8.87 10.00
C ASP A 190 -0.39 -9.55 8.79
N SER A 191 -1.00 -8.80 7.89
CA SER A 191 -1.83 -9.31 6.79
C SER A 191 -1.30 -8.99 5.38
N ASP A 192 -0.07 -8.51 5.25
CA ASP A 192 0.47 -7.99 4.00
C ASP A 192 0.60 -9.06 2.91
N LEU A 193 0.42 -8.61 1.66
CA LEU A 193 0.60 -9.39 0.44
C LEU A 193 1.34 -8.54 -0.60
N SER A 194 2.45 -9.01 -1.15
CA SER A 194 3.02 -8.44 -2.37
C SER A 194 2.55 -9.21 -3.59
N ILE A 195 2.42 -8.53 -4.72
CA ILE A 195 1.95 -9.08 -5.98
C ILE A 195 3.07 -8.93 -7.00
N GLU A 196 3.65 -10.05 -7.42
CA GLU A 196 4.81 -10.12 -8.29
C GLU A 196 4.40 -10.54 -9.70
N VAL A 197 4.91 -9.84 -10.71
CA VAL A 197 4.69 -10.14 -12.13
C VAL A 197 6.05 -10.40 -12.77
N PRO A 198 6.58 -11.63 -12.69
CA PRO A 198 7.98 -11.94 -13.04
C PRO A 198 8.32 -11.68 -14.50
N ASP A 199 7.43 -12.00 -15.44
CA ASP A 199 7.62 -11.80 -16.87
C ASP A 199 7.80 -10.32 -17.27
N ALA A 200 7.25 -9.41 -16.46
CA ALA A 200 7.34 -7.98 -16.66
C ALA A 200 8.32 -7.29 -15.70
N SER A 201 8.87 -8.02 -14.73
CA SER A 201 9.74 -7.48 -13.68
C SER A 201 9.08 -6.31 -12.91
N VAL A 202 7.77 -6.46 -12.63
CA VAL A 202 6.94 -5.50 -11.88
C VAL A 202 6.51 -6.12 -10.55
N MET A 203 6.55 -5.33 -9.48
CA MET A 203 6.07 -5.75 -8.16
C MET A 203 5.16 -4.68 -7.57
N PHE A 204 3.92 -5.06 -7.21
CA PHE A 204 3.05 -4.24 -6.37
C PHE A 204 3.33 -4.58 -4.91
N CYS A 205 3.70 -3.58 -4.15
CA CYS A 205 4.27 -3.74 -2.82
C CYS A 205 3.26 -3.55 -1.68
N GLY A 206 2.08 -2.98 -1.98
CA GLY A 206 1.25 -2.43 -0.93
C GLY A 206 2.05 -1.48 -0.04
N ASP A 207 1.67 -1.35 1.19
CA ASP A 207 2.30 -0.44 2.16
C ASP A 207 3.59 -0.97 2.79
N LEU A 208 4.08 -2.13 2.33
CA LEU A 208 5.46 -2.54 2.63
C LEU A 208 6.48 -1.53 2.08
N VAL A 209 6.11 -0.78 1.03
CA VAL A 209 6.93 0.28 0.45
C VAL A 209 6.13 1.57 0.32
N TRP A 210 6.70 2.64 0.88
CA TRP A 210 6.32 4.02 0.64
C TRP A 210 7.48 4.72 -0.04
N ASN A 211 7.24 5.41 -1.15
CA ASN A 211 8.32 6.08 -1.88
C ASN A 211 8.14 7.60 -1.83
N ALA A 212 9.21 8.33 -1.53
CA ALA A 212 9.22 9.78 -1.34
C ALA A 212 8.19 10.28 -0.28
N MET A 213 7.78 9.39 0.61
CA MET A 213 6.84 9.65 1.69
C MET A 213 7.25 8.85 2.92
N PHE A 214 7.18 9.48 4.12
CA PHE A 214 7.48 8.79 5.37
C PHE A 214 6.34 7.83 5.73
N PRO A 215 6.63 6.53 5.99
CA PRO A 215 5.60 5.51 6.18
C PRO A 215 4.86 5.65 7.51
N ASN A 216 3.60 5.17 7.51
CA ASN A 216 2.82 5.05 8.72
C ASN A 216 3.10 3.71 9.41
N TYR A 217 3.46 3.75 10.70
CA TYR A 217 3.77 2.57 11.51
C TYR A 217 2.63 2.14 12.44
N VAL A 218 1.37 2.47 12.10
CA VAL A 218 0.23 2.27 13.00
C VAL A 218 0.08 0.83 13.48
N ASP A 219 0.29 -0.14 12.61
CA ASP A 219 0.20 -1.59 12.90
C ASP A 219 1.49 -2.33 12.53
N ALA A 220 2.57 -1.57 12.28
CA ALA A 220 3.81 -2.16 11.79
C ALA A 220 4.53 -2.98 12.86
N THR A 221 5.20 -4.04 12.38
CA THR A 221 6.26 -4.75 13.06
C THR A 221 7.58 -4.35 12.40
N PRO A 222 8.30 -3.33 12.89
CA PRO A 222 9.39 -2.67 12.17
C PRO A 222 10.51 -3.60 11.71
N SER A 223 10.94 -4.54 12.56
CA SER A 223 11.99 -5.50 12.21
C SER A 223 11.59 -6.41 11.05
N ARG A 224 10.30 -6.80 10.99
CA ARG A 224 9.75 -7.57 9.87
C ARG A 224 9.63 -6.74 8.61
N LEU A 225 9.12 -5.49 8.72
CA LEU A 225 9.04 -4.56 7.60
C LEU A 225 10.42 -4.38 6.96
N SER A 226 11.43 -4.06 7.75
CA SER A 226 12.80 -3.88 7.29
C SER A 226 13.33 -5.14 6.57
N ARG A 227 13.07 -6.34 7.12
CA ARG A 227 13.47 -7.61 6.50
C ARG A 227 12.73 -7.86 5.18
N GLU A 228 11.41 -7.71 5.15
CA GLU A 228 10.61 -7.98 3.94
C GLU A 228 10.98 -7.04 2.80
N VAL A 229 11.20 -5.75 3.07
CA VAL A 229 11.66 -4.79 2.06
C VAL A 229 13.01 -5.20 1.46
N ARG A 230 13.96 -5.67 2.28
CA ARG A 230 15.24 -6.19 1.80
C ARG A 230 15.08 -7.44 0.94
N VAL A 231 14.19 -8.36 1.34
CA VAL A 231 13.88 -9.56 0.53
C VAL A 231 13.30 -9.13 -0.82
N MET A 232 12.33 -8.22 -0.84
CA MET A 232 11.74 -7.70 -2.07
C MET A 232 12.78 -7.02 -2.96
N ARG A 233 13.73 -6.26 -2.37
CA ARG A 233 14.83 -5.63 -3.12
C ARG A 233 15.75 -6.68 -3.77
N LEU A 234 16.04 -7.78 -3.09
CA LEU A 234 16.87 -8.88 -3.61
C LEU A 234 16.20 -9.64 -4.76
N LEU A 235 14.88 -9.67 -4.85
CA LEU A 235 14.16 -10.24 -6.00
C LEU A 235 14.38 -9.45 -7.29
N GLY A 236 14.81 -8.20 -7.20
CA GLY A 236 15.36 -7.43 -8.31
C GLY A 236 14.34 -6.97 -9.35
N ALA A 237 13.09 -6.66 -8.94
CA ALA A 237 12.14 -6.03 -9.85
C ALA A 237 12.70 -4.73 -10.43
N THR A 238 12.37 -4.42 -11.69
CA THR A 238 12.78 -3.16 -12.33
C THR A 238 11.82 -2.02 -12.00
N THR A 239 10.57 -2.35 -11.68
CA THR A 239 9.54 -1.40 -11.29
C THR A 239 8.80 -1.91 -10.05
N TYR A 240 8.82 -1.12 -8.99
CA TYR A 240 8.04 -1.33 -7.79
C TYR A 240 6.90 -0.31 -7.76
N VAL A 241 5.69 -0.79 -7.52
CA VAL A 241 4.49 0.03 -7.29
C VAL A 241 4.27 0.07 -5.77
N PRO A 242 4.65 1.16 -5.09
CA PRO A 242 4.44 1.29 -3.64
C PRO A 242 2.96 1.51 -3.34
N GLY A 243 2.54 1.29 -2.10
CA GLY A 243 1.18 1.64 -1.66
C GLY A 243 0.92 3.14 -1.72
N HIS A 244 1.97 3.94 -1.46
CA HIS A 244 1.91 5.40 -1.51
C HIS A 244 3.16 6.00 -2.14
N GLY A 245 2.97 7.12 -2.84
CA GLY A 245 4.04 7.88 -3.47
C GLY A 245 4.37 7.42 -4.90
N PRO A 246 5.40 7.98 -5.53
CA PRO A 246 5.76 7.69 -6.91
C PRO A 246 6.28 6.25 -7.10
N LEU A 247 6.22 5.75 -8.34
CA LEU A 247 6.85 4.48 -8.71
C LEU A 247 8.32 4.47 -8.28
N ALA A 248 8.78 3.31 -7.85
CA ALA A 248 10.15 3.11 -7.40
C ALA A 248 10.92 2.15 -8.32
N ASP A 249 12.22 2.32 -8.36
CA ASP A 249 13.20 1.38 -8.89
C ASP A 249 14.08 0.84 -7.76
N GLY A 250 15.07 0.02 -8.09
CA GLY A 250 15.95 -0.55 -7.08
C GLY A 250 16.68 0.51 -6.24
N ALA A 251 17.08 1.64 -6.83
CA ALA A 251 17.76 2.72 -6.11
C ALA A 251 16.82 3.42 -5.12
N ALA A 252 15.55 3.62 -5.50
CA ALA A 252 14.55 4.17 -4.59
C ALA A 252 14.26 3.22 -3.42
N ILE A 253 14.24 1.90 -3.67
CA ILE A 253 14.11 0.90 -2.59
C ILE A 253 15.33 0.92 -1.66
N ASP A 254 16.56 1.05 -2.19
CA ASP A 254 17.77 1.19 -1.38
C ASP A 254 17.71 2.46 -0.50
N GLY A 255 17.18 3.56 -1.04
CA GLY A 255 16.87 4.77 -0.27
C GLY A 255 15.85 4.49 0.84
N TYR A 256 14.74 3.83 0.53
CA TYR A 256 13.72 3.48 1.53
C TYR A 256 14.31 2.60 2.65
N ILE A 257 15.16 1.63 2.34
CA ILE A 257 15.89 0.84 3.33
C ILE A 257 16.75 1.74 4.24
N THR A 258 17.46 2.72 3.67
CA THR A 258 18.24 3.70 4.44
C THR A 258 17.35 4.48 5.42
N LEU A 259 16.15 4.86 5.01
CA LEU A 259 15.18 5.52 5.91
C LEU A 259 14.77 4.58 7.05
N LEU A 260 14.42 3.32 6.76
CA LEU A 260 14.02 2.35 7.79
C LEU A 260 15.13 2.15 8.83
N ASP A 261 16.39 2.07 8.38
CA ASP A 261 17.58 1.92 9.26
C ASP A 261 17.80 3.17 10.13
N SER A 262 17.52 4.35 9.60
CA SER A 262 17.66 5.59 10.37
C SER A 262 16.65 5.67 11.51
N VAL A 263 15.43 5.15 11.30
CA VAL A 263 14.40 5.09 12.35
C VAL A 263 14.79 4.09 13.43
N GLU A 264 15.30 2.91 13.05
CA GLU A 264 15.83 1.93 14.02
C GLU A 264 16.96 2.54 14.85
N THR A 265 17.90 3.21 14.20
CA THR A 265 19.04 3.87 14.88
C THR A 265 18.56 4.90 15.88
N ALA A 266 17.57 5.72 15.51
CA ALA A 266 16.98 6.72 16.40
C ALA A 266 16.28 6.07 17.61
N ALA A 267 15.56 4.96 17.39
CA ALA A 267 14.88 4.24 18.46
C ALA A 267 15.87 3.63 19.47
N ARG A 268 16.97 3.03 18.99
CA ARG A 268 18.04 2.50 19.86
C ARG A 268 18.68 3.60 20.68
N ALA A 269 19.05 4.71 20.07
CA ALA A 269 19.61 5.87 20.77
C ALA A 269 18.65 6.47 21.80
N ALA A 270 17.34 6.48 21.50
CA ALA A 270 16.32 6.95 22.44
C ALA A 270 16.25 6.04 23.69
N LEU A 271 16.26 4.71 23.50
CA LEU A 271 16.28 3.75 24.61
C LEU A 271 17.52 3.91 25.49
N GLU A 272 18.72 4.05 24.89
CA GLU A 272 19.97 4.26 25.61
C GLU A 272 19.95 5.55 26.45
N ARG A 273 19.25 6.60 25.97
CA ARG A 273 19.09 7.89 26.65
C ARG A 273 17.91 7.94 27.61
N GLY A 274 17.11 6.88 27.69
CA GLY A 274 15.88 6.84 28.52
C GLY A 274 14.78 7.78 28.06
N MET A 275 14.73 8.11 26.77
CA MET A 275 13.72 9.00 26.18
C MET A 275 12.42 8.25 25.91
N SER A 276 11.31 8.99 25.95
CA SER A 276 10.03 8.53 25.41
C SER A 276 10.04 8.60 23.88
N ALA A 277 9.13 7.87 23.24
CA ALA A 277 8.94 7.91 21.79
C ALA A 277 8.58 9.32 21.28
N ASP A 278 7.82 10.09 22.08
CA ASP A 278 7.43 11.47 21.73
C ASP A 278 8.61 12.42 21.77
N GLU A 279 9.46 12.33 22.80
CA GLU A 279 10.69 13.13 22.90
C GLU A 279 11.65 12.80 21.74
N ALA A 280 11.85 11.50 21.47
CA ALA A 280 12.71 11.05 20.38
C ALA A 280 12.15 11.44 19.00
N GLY A 281 10.84 11.37 18.82
CA GLY A 281 10.15 11.79 17.59
C GLY A 281 10.26 13.29 17.35
N ALA A 282 10.26 14.11 18.42
CA ALA A 282 10.45 15.55 18.31
C ALA A 282 11.90 15.94 17.94
N GLU A 283 12.90 15.14 18.36
CA GLU A 283 14.31 15.33 18.00
C GLU A 283 14.69 14.73 16.64
N TYR A 284 13.91 13.76 16.15
CA TYR A 284 14.22 13.04 14.91
C TYR A 284 14.09 13.96 13.68
N SER A 285 15.06 13.87 12.80
CA SER A 285 15.05 14.48 11.48
C SER A 285 15.35 13.44 10.41
N LEU A 286 14.77 13.63 9.23
CA LEU A 286 15.06 12.76 8.08
C LEU A 286 16.56 12.80 7.76
N PRO A 287 17.14 11.67 7.32
CA PRO A 287 18.53 11.63 6.87
C PRO A 287 18.79 12.59 5.70
N PRO A 288 20.05 13.00 5.47
CA PRO A 288 20.42 13.79 4.30
C PRO A 288 19.97 13.09 3.00
N GLY A 289 19.36 13.86 2.09
CA GLY A 289 18.81 13.37 0.83
C GLY A 289 17.33 12.98 0.88
N PHE A 290 16.71 13.10 2.06
CA PHE A 290 15.26 12.83 2.26
C PHE A 290 14.46 14.09 2.59
N GLU A 291 15.05 15.28 2.43
CA GLU A 291 14.45 16.56 2.79
C GLU A 291 13.15 16.83 2.01
N ASP A 292 13.05 16.31 0.79
CA ASP A 292 11.88 16.44 -0.09
C ASP A 292 10.79 15.37 0.18
N TRP A 293 10.99 14.47 1.15
CA TRP A 293 10.01 13.44 1.46
C TRP A 293 8.79 14.02 2.18
N THR A 294 7.61 13.57 1.76
CA THR A 294 6.37 14.03 2.35
C THR A 294 6.16 13.41 3.73
N LEU A 295 5.87 14.27 4.70
CA LEU A 295 5.44 13.87 6.04
C LEU A 295 4.00 14.34 6.26
N PHE A 296 3.06 13.40 6.41
CA PHE A 296 1.66 13.76 6.65
C PHE A 296 1.39 14.26 8.06
N SER A 297 2.15 13.79 9.04
CA SER A 297 2.02 14.22 10.42
C SER A 297 3.36 14.09 11.16
N PRO A 298 3.76 15.08 11.96
CA PRO A 298 4.92 14.95 12.85
C PRO A 298 4.85 13.73 13.78
N ASN A 299 3.64 13.30 14.15
CA ASN A 299 3.42 12.12 14.99
C ASN A 299 3.85 10.79 14.31
N TYR A 300 4.13 10.80 13.00
CA TYR A 300 4.64 9.61 12.33
C TYR A 300 6.04 9.25 12.82
N PHE A 301 6.87 10.23 13.14
CA PHE A 301 8.20 9.98 13.71
C PHE A 301 8.10 9.30 15.08
N SER A 302 7.31 9.88 16.01
CA SER A 302 7.09 9.29 17.32
C SER A 302 6.52 7.89 17.24
N ARG A 303 5.57 7.67 16.33
CA ARG A 303 4.95 6.37 16.11
C ARG A 303 5.95 5.34 15.61
N ALA A 304 6.77 5.69 14.62
CA ALA A 304 7.77 4.79 14.04
C ALA A 304 8.85 4.42 15.08
N ILE A 305 9.35 5.40 15.80
CA ILE A 305 10.33 5.20 16.88
C ILE A 305 9.71 4.35 17.99
N GLY A 306 8.48 4.67 18.42
CA GLY A 306 7.77 3.90 19.45
C GLY A 306 7.49 2.45 19.06
N ALA A 307 7.18 2.19 17.79
CA ALA A 307 7.04 0.83 17.28
C ALA A 307 8.35 0.05 17.40
N TRP A 308 9.49 0.63 17.02
CA TRP A 308 10.81 0.03 17.22
C TRP A 308 11.17 -0.18 18.68
N MET A 309 10.94 0.83 19.55
CA MET A 309 11.20 0.73 20.99
C MET A 309 10.41 -0.40 21.65
N SER A 310 9.26 -0.76 21.09
CA SER A 310 8.44 -1.87 21.59
C SER A 310 8.98 -3.25 21.20
N GLU A 311 9.86 -3.34 20.20
CA GLU A 311 10.50 -4.57 19.75
C GLU A 311 11.90 -4.77 20.33
N LEU A 312 12.59 -3.69 20.72
CA LEU A 312 13.98 -3.69 21.22
C LEU A 312 14.06 -3.93 22.72
#